data_76134b4b44b5377d0901821bec54b6de
#
_entry.id   76134b4b44b5377d0901821bec54b6de
#
_cell.length_a   1.000
_cell.length_b   1.000
_cell.length_c   1.000
_cell.angle_alpha   90.00
_cell.angle_beta   90.00
_cell.angle_gamma   90.00
#
_symmetry.space_group_name_H-M   'P 1'
#
loop_
_entity.id
_entity.type
_entity.pdbx_description
1 polymer ?
#
loop_
_entity_poly.entity_id
_entity_poly.type
_entity_poly.pdbx_seq_one_letter_code
_entity_poly.pdbx_strand_id
1 'polypeptide(L)'
;MPKIYLSKIYMPNLRVSRTTAARLTAGALCLALAPGVLAAAPARADASPALADASQGLANASRDRADASLTWGACRDKALKEAGAQCARVTVPLDYADPAGRTIQIAISRIRAEGPRRGILLSNPGGPGGTGLAFTLGLRATLKGVADRYDLIGFDPRFLGESTPISCGPPPARPATPARTTPRADFEATLRASRETARRCLEHGGNRELLPHASTRNVARDMDAIRAALGERTLSFFGVSYGADLGAVFTQLFPGSVDRMVIDSSSDPGATQYELFQQSGAPLEAALDDWARWAAARHGRFGLGRTGTQVRAVVQRVIGRAEYRPPSVGGVRLDAGTLRLLLRQLVQHREQDSALAEVVRDLAAGPRAEPGPSLKAMVRLLRSDELARSLHGAVLYMCGDAGWPAGGWPEEPGAYWRNMTGSRAAQPVFGPLVNGMIAPCAYWGAERPEPVTVIRNRVPVLMLQAASDNLAGARVLHRRLAGSRLVTAEIRAHGVYGRGAEGGTPVPCADRAVNAYLAGGRLPSRDFTCPGA
;
A
#
# COMPACT_ATOMS: atom_id res chain seq x y z
N MET A 1 -4.80 15.30 -22.73
CA MET A 1 -5.59 15.26 -21.48
C MET A 1 -4.70 14.66 -20.41
N PRO A 2 -4.44 15.32 -19.27
CA PRO A 2 -3.67 14.72 -18.20
C PRO A 2 -4.47 13.55 -17.61
N LYS A 3 -3.88 12.35 -17.63
CA LYS A 3 -4.44 11.19 -16.95
C LYS A 3 -4.20 11.39 -15.46
N ILE A 4 -5.26 11.35 -14.65
CA ILE A 4 -5.14 11.29 -13.19
C ILE A 4 -4.69 9.88 -12.90
N TYR A 5 -3.40 9.71 -12.61
CA TYR A 5 -2.85 8.49 -12.04
C TYR A 5 -3.07 8.56 -10.53
N LEU A 6 -4.20 8.05 -10.11
CA LEU A 6 -4.31 7.59 -8.73
C LEU A 6 -3.44 6.34 -8.67
N SER A 7 -2.43 6.37 -7.79
CA SER A 7 -1.48 5.26 -7.67
C SER A 7 -2.26 3.94 -7.67
N LYS A 8 -1.88 3.01 -8.54
CA LYS A 8 -2.52 1.69 -8.73
C LYS A 8 -2.55 0.80 -7.48
N ILE A 9 -2.14 1.30 -6.35
CA ILE A 9 -2.34 0.64 -5.06
C ILE A 9 -3.82 0.27 -4.86
N TYR A 10 -4.75 0.91 -5.61
CA TYR A 10 -6.19 0.71 -5.44
C TYR A 10 -7.02 0.62 -6.74
N MET A 11 -6.42 0.51 -7.94
CA MET A 11 -7.23 0.39 -9.16
C MET A 11 -6.66 -0.60 -10.17
N PRO A 12 -7.27 -1.78 -10.37
CA PRO A 12 -7.21 -2.50 -11.62
C PRO A 12 -8.20 -1.86 -12.60
N ASN A 13 -7.73 -1.61 -13.85
CA ASN A 13 -8.50 -1.22 -15.03
C ASN A 13 -8.77 0.26 -15.33
N LEU A 14 -7.74 0.94 -15.86
CA LEU A 14 -7.95 1.99 -16.86
C LEU A 14 -7.06 1.69 -18.09
N ARG A 15 -7.70 1.38 -19.21
CA ARG A 15 -7.08 1.02 -20.48
C ARG A 15 -6.09 2.09 -20.96
N VAL A 16 -4.87 1.66 -21.25
CA VAL A 16 -3.89 2.43 -22.02
C VAL A 16 -4.01 1.99 -23.49
N SER A 17 -4.42 2.91 -24.36
CA SER A 17 -4.34 2.77 -25.80
C SER A 17 -2.89 2.75 -26.25
N ARG A 18 -2.53 1.73 -27.02
CA ARG A 18 -1.22 1.61 -27.71
C ARG A 18 -1.18 2.57 -28.89
N THR A 19 -0.11 3.33 -29.02
CA THR A 19 0.36 3.84 -30.33
C THR A 19 1.89 3.79 -30.37
N THR A 20 2.34 2.96 -31.28
CA THR A 20 3.47 3.04 -32.20
C THR A 20 4.90 3.15 -31.66
N ALA A 21 5.64 2.08 -31.98
CA ALA A 21 7.09 1.95 -31.93
C ALA A 21 7.78 2.77 -33.04
N ALA A 22 8.93 3.33 -32.74
CA ALA A 22 9.94 3.68 -33.76
C ALA A 22 11.29 3.09 -33.32
N ARG A 23 11.85 2.29 -34.22
CA ARG A 23 13.19 1.71 -34.15
C ARG A 23 14.23 2.77 -34.49
N LEU A 24 15.39 2.74 -33.84
CA LEU A 24 16.66 3.12 -34.46
C LEU A 24 17.81 2.29 -33.84
N THR A 25 18.61 1.76 -34.75
CA THR A 25 19.78 0.87 -34.59
C THR A 25 21.09 1.66 -34.62
N ALA A 26 22.14 0.99 -34.19
CA ALA A 26 23.58 1.14 -34.37
C ALA A 26 24.32 1.43 -33.07
N GLY A 27 25.29 0.71 -32.62
CA GLY A 27 26.37 -0.05 -33.23
C GLY A 27 27.70 0.60 -32.90
N ALA A 28 28.52 0.01 -32.04
CA ALA A 28 29.98 0.03 -32.19
C ALA A 28 30.72 -0.75 -31.08
N LEU A 29 31.57 -1.59 -31.54
CA LEU A 29 32.51 -2.49 -30.87
C LEU A 29 33.77 -1.70 -30.46
N CYS A 30 34.33 -1.95 -29.29
CA CYS A 30 35.78 -1.78 -29.06
C CYS A 30 36.29 -2.83 -28.03
N LEU A 31 37.17 -3.68 -28.50
CA LEU A 31 38.05 -4.56 -27.71
C LEU A 31 39.21 -3.76 -27.10
N ALA A 32 39.62 -4.09 -25.88
CA ALA A 32 41.01 -3.94 -25.45
C ALA A 32 41.39 -4.98 -24.39
N LEU A 33 42.58 -5.56 -24.58
CA LEU A 33 43.20 -6.71 -23.96
C LEU A 33 43.81 -6.45 -22.59
N ALA A 34 44.01 -7.51 -21.85
CA ALA A 34 44.52 -7.73 -20.50
C ALA A 34 46.00 -7.30 -20.27
N PRO A 35 46.57 -7.41 -19.04
CA PRO A 35 47.15 -8.64 -18.59
C PRO A 35 46.92 -9.05 -17.13
N GLY A 36 47.10 -10.36 -16.86
CA GLY A 36 46.79 -11.02 -15.64
C GLY A 36 47.82 -10.89 -14.51
N VAL A 37 47.31 -11.15 -13.30
CA VAL A 37 48.13 -11.50 -12.12
C VAL A 37 47.51 -12.76 -11.52
N LEU A 38 48.28 -13.82 -11.42
CA LEU A 38 47.93 -15.05 -10.70
C LEU A 38 47.98 -14.80 -9.18
N ALA A 39 46.89 -15.07 -8.50
CA ALA A 39 46.87 -15.26 -7.06
C ALA A 39 46.14 -16.59 -6.77
N ALA A 40 46.81 -17.49 -6.04
CA ALA A 40 46.32 -18.80 -5.68
C ALA A 40 45.06 -18.70 -4.78
N ALA A 41 44.01 -19.44 -5.13
CA ALA A 41 42.80 -19.61 -4.35
C ALA A 41 42.87 -20.84 -3.45
N PRO A 42 42.29 -20.83 -2.24
CA PRO A 42 42.13 -22.05 -1.44
C PRO A 42 41.07 -22.94 -2.06
N ALA A 43 41.31 -24.24 -2.05
CA ALA A 43 40.43 -25.26 -2.58
C ALA A 43 39.07 -25.25 -1.90
N ARG A 44 38.02 -24.97 -2.67
CA ARG A 44 36.63 -25.25 -2.28
C ARG A 44 36.34 -26.71 -2.69
N ALA A 45 35.79 -27.47 -1.74
CA ALA A 45 35.19 -28.75 -2.04
C ALA A 45 34.00 -28.54 -2.98
N ASP A 46 34.15 -28.88 -4.24
CA ASP A 46 33.07 -28.86 -5.21
C ASP A 46 32.04 -29.95 -4.84
N ALA A 47 30.87 -29.56 -4.41
CA ALA A 47 29.71 -30.43 -4.38
C ALA A 47 29.43 -30.86 -5.83
N SER A 48 29.47 -32.17 -6.10
CA SER A 48 29.25 -32.75 -7.42
C SER A 48 27.97 -32.24 -8.07
N PRO A 49 27.97 -31.89 -9.36
CA PRO A 49 26.76 -31.43 -10.09
C PRO A 49 25.57 -32.39 -9.97
N ALA A 50 25.82 -33.69 -9.83
CA ALA A 50 24.81 -34.73 -9.66
C ALA A 50 23.99 -34.61 -8.35
N LEU A 51 24.57 -34.06 -7.26
CA LEU A 51 23.84 -33.83 -6.00
C LEU A 51 22.98 -32.58 -6.05
N ALA A 52 23.40 -31.55 -6.80
CA ALA A 52 22.58 -30.34 -7.03
C ALA A 52 21.37 -30.66 -7.91
N ASP A 53 21.56 -31.48 -8.96
CA ASP A 53 20.48 -31.93 -9.85
C ASP A 53 19.46 -32.83 -9.12
N ALA A 54 19.94 -33.77 -8.29
CA ALA A 54 19.07 -34.62 -7.48
C ALA A 54 18.24 -33.83 -6.45
N SER A 55 18.83 -32.81 -5.82
CA SER A 55 18.13 -31.97 -4.87
C SER A 55 17.10 -31.07 -5.55
N GLN A 56 17.37 -30.58 -6.76
CA GLN A 56 16.39 -29.83 -7.57
C GLN A 56 15.28 -30.75 -8.09
N GLY A 57 15.59 -31.98 -8.48
CA GLY A 57 14.61 -32.98 -8.88
C GLY A 57 13.62 -33.33 -7.76
N LEU A 58 14.10 -33.52 -6.52
CA LEU A 58 13.26 -33.79 -5.36
C LEU A 58 12.41 -32.57 -4.96
N ALA A 59 12.96 -31.37 -5.03
CA ALA A 59 12.20 -30.14 -4.77
C ALA A 59 11.11 -29.91 -5.83
N ASN A 60 11.38 -30.20 -7.10
CA ASN A 60 10.39 -30.12 -8.16
C ASN A 60 9.31 -31.19 -8.02
N ALA A 61 9.65 -32.43 -7.69
CA ALA A 61 8.69 -33.50 -7.48
C ALA A 61 7.77 -33.28 -6.26
N SER A 62 8.26 -32.70 -5.18
CA SER A 62 7.43 -32.31 -4.03
C SER A 62 6.50 -31.15 -4.35
N ARG A 63 6.96 -30.20 -5.15
CA ARG A 63 6.17 -29.07 -5.64
C ARG A 63 5.05 -29.53 -6.57
N ASP A 64 5.35 -30.39 -7.53
CA ASP A 64 4.36 -30.91 -8.47
C ASP A 64 3.25 -31.68 -7.77
N ARG A 65 3.55 -32.36 -6.64
CA ARG A 65 2.52 -32.99 -5.77
C ARG A 65 1.68 -31.96 -5.02
N ALA A 66 2.27 -30.89 -4.48
CA ALA A 66 1.55 -29.82 -3.77
C ALA A 66 0.72 -28.99 -4.76
N ASP A 67 1.29 -28.66 -5.92
CA ASP A 67 0.58 -27.96 -7.00
C ASP A 67 -0.60 -28.78 -7.55
N ALA A 68 -0.50 -30.13 -7.56
CA ALA A 68 -1.57 -31.04 -7.90
C ALA A 68 -2.72 -31.05 -6.86
N SER A 69 -2.50 -30.57 -5.63
CA SER A 69 -3.53 -30.46 -4.61
C SER A 69 -4.39 -29.19 -4.76
N LEU A 70 -3.90 -28.17 -5.49
CA LEU A 70 -4.61 -26.92 -5.75
C LEU A 70 -5.35 -26.99 -7.08
N THR A 71 -6.65 -26.71 -7.07
CA THR A 71 -7.45 -26.62 -8.29
C THR A 71 -7.26 -25.24 -8.93
N TRP A 72 -6.37 -25.19 -9.93
CA TRP A 72 -6.12 -23.99 -10.72
C TRP A 72 -7.16 -23.80 -11.82
N GLY A 73 -7.67 -22.57 -11.97
CA GLY A 73 -8.64 -22.18 -12.99
C GLY A 73 -8.37 -20.80 -13.57
N ALA A 74 -9.24 -20.38 -14.48
CA ALA A 74 -9.20 -19.02 -15.02
C ALA A 74 -9.58 -18.01 -13.94
N CYS A 75 -8.82 -16.90 -13.84
CA CYS A 75 -9.17 -15.80 -12.96
C CYS A 75 -10.46 -15.10 -13.38
N ARG A 76 -11.22 -14.58 -12.43
CA ARG A 76 -12.43 -13.78 -12.72
C ARG A 76 -12.07 -12.38 -13.24
N ASP A 77 -11.00 -11.79 -12.68
CA ASP A 77 -10.51 -10.50 -13.14
C ASP A 77 -10.05 -10.59 -14.60
N LYS A 78 -10.55 -9.66 -15.43
CA LYS A 78 -10.30 -9.65 -16.88
C LYS A 78 -8.83 -9.43 -17.20
N ALA A 79 -8.14 -8.53 -16.49
CA ALA A 79 -6.75 -8.21 -16.76
C ALA A 79 -5.82 -9.37 -16.39
N LEU A 80 -6.11 -10.07 -15.27
CA LEU A 80 -5.41 -11.30 -14.91
C LEU A 80 -5.61 -12.41 -15.96
N LYS A 81 -6.85 -12.59 -16.44
CA LYS A 81 -7.16 -13.56 -17.50
C LYS A 81 -6.43 -13.23 -18.80
N GLU A 82 -6.43 -11.97 -19.23
CA GLU A 82 -5.71 -11.51 -20.43
C GLU A 82 -4.18 -11.64 -20.30
N ALA A 83 -3.65 -11.60 -19.08
CA ALA A 83 -2.24 -11.84 -18.78
C ALA A 83 -1.86 -13.33 -18.66
N GLY A 84 -2.80 -14.25 -18.89
CA GLY A 84 -2.57 -15.69 -18.76
C GLY A 84 -2.41 -16.18 -17.32
N ALA A 85 -2.85 -15.40 -16.34
CA ALA A 85 -2.79 -15.80 -14.94
C ALA A 85 -3.78 -16.92 -14.63
N GLN A 86 -3.40 -17.76 -13.67
CA GLN A 86 -4.24 -18.80 -13.09
C GLN A 86 -4.66 -18.39 -11.68
N CYS A 87 -5.85 -18.75 -11.26
CA CYS A 87 -6.35 -18.48 -9.90
C CYS A 87 -6.73 -19.79 -9.21
N ALA A 88 -6.52 -19.82 -7.89
CA ALA A 88 -6.86 -20.93 -7.02
C ALA A 88 -7.30 -20.43 -5.63
N ARG A 89 -7.69 -21.36 -4.77
CA ARG A 89 -8.02 -21.10 -3.37
C ARG A 89 -7.22 -22.01 -2.47
N VAL A 90 -6.63 -21.43 -1.42
CA VAL A 90 -5.92 -22.16 -0.36
C VAL A 90 -6.83 -22.22 0.85
N THR A 91 -7.09 -23.42 1.35
CA THR A 91 -7.83 -23.63 2.60
C THR A 91 -6.90 -23.37 3.78
N VAL A 92 -7.31 -22.50 4.70
CA VAL A 92 -6.55 -22.18 5.92
C VAL A 92 -7.48 -22.22 7.15
N PRO A 93 -6.97 -22.47 8.36
CA PRO A 93 -7.77 -22.35 9.57
C PRO A 93 -8.32 -20.93 9.74
N LEU A 94 -9.54 -20.80 10.22
CA LEU A 94 -10.07 -19.54 10.73
C LEU A 94 -9.22 -19.09 11.92
N ASP A 95 -9.06 -19.99 12.89
CA ASP A 95 -8.21 -19.82 14.07
C ASP A 95 -6.99 -20.75 13.98
N TYR A 96 -5.81 -20.19 13.94
CA TYR A 96 -4.56 -20.95 13.96
C TYR A 96 -4.23 -21.60 15.31
N ALA A 97 -4.94 -21.23 16.40
CA ALA A 97 -4.87 -21.93 17.68
C ALA A 97 -5.74 -23.22 17.68
N ASP A 98 -6.75 -23.29 16.81
CA ASP A 98 -7.58 -24.48 16.57
C ASP A 98 -7.55 -24.86 15.07
N PRO A 99 -6.46 -25.47 14.59
CA PRO A 99 -6.29 -25.77 13.16
C PRO A 99 -7.24 -26.88 12.65
N ALA A 100 -7.86 -27.67 13.52
CA ALA A 100 -8.86 -28.67 13.18
C ALA A 100 -10.29 -28.12 13.12
N GLY A 101 -10.49 -26.86 13.55
CA GLY A 101 -11.78 -26.20 13.61
C GLY A 101 -12.24 -25.66 12.24
N ARG A 102 -12.98 -24.59 12.30
CA ARG A 102 -13.51 -23.91 11.09
C ARG A 102 -12.39 -23.43 10.16
N THR A 103 -12.59 -23.61 8.86
CA THR A 103 -11.66 -23.16 7.82
C THR A 103 -12.25 -22.02 6.98
N ILE A 104 -11.36 -21.26 6.34
CA ILE A 104 -11.69 -20.22 5.35
C ILE A 104 -10.86 -20.44 4.08
N GLN A 105 -11.20 -19.70 3.02
CA GLN A 105 -10.53 -19.79 1.73
C GLN A 105 -9.75 -18.49 1.46
N ILE A 106 -8.47 -18.62 1.11
CA ILE A 106 -7.64 -17.52 0.64
C ILE A 106 -7.52 -17.62 -0.88
N ALA A 107 -7.98 -16.59 -1.58
CA ALA A 107 -7.84 -16.51 -3.04
C ALA A 107 -6.40 -16.12 -3.40
N ILE A 108 -5.84 -16.84 -4.38
CA ILE A 108 -4.53 -16.58 -4.94
C ILE A 108 -4.57 -16.49 -6.46
N SER A 109 -3.67 -15.68 -7.04
CA SER A 109 -3.38 -15.66 -8.47
C SER A 109 -1.93 -16.06 -8.71
N ARG A 110 -1.64 -16.65 -9.86
CA ARG A 110 -0.28 -17.02 -10.29
C ARG A 110 -0.03 -16.59 -11.72
N ILE A 111 1.07 -15.87 -11.95
CA ILE A 111 1.69 -15.71 -13.26
C ILE A 111 2.96 -16.52 -13.22
N ARG A 112 3.06 -17.55 -14.05
CA ARG A 112 4.22 -18.47 -14.05
C ARG A 112 5.50 -17.79 -14.52
N ALA A 113 6.63 -18.24 -14.01
CA ALA A 113 7.95 -17.91 -14.52
C ALA A 113 8.09 -18.34 -15.98
N GLU A 114 8.71 -17.51 -16.82
CA GLU A 114 8.96 -17.80 -18.25
C GLU A 114 10.40 -18.24 -18.51
N GLY A 115 11.29 -18.12 -17.49
CA GLY A 115 12.70 -18.49 -17.54
C GLY A 115 13.12 -19.45 -16.42
N PRO A 116 14.43 -19.60 -16.16
CA PRO A 116 14.94 -20.43 -15.07
C PRO A 116 14.37 -19.99 -13.72
N ARG A 117 13.44 -20.77 -13.21
CA ARG A 117 12.65 -20.47 -12.03
C ARG A 117 13.51 -20.49 -10.75
N ARG A 118 13.40 -19.44 -9.95
CA ARG A 118 14.02 -19.33 -8.62
C ARG A 118 13.10 -19.79 -7.48
N GLY A 119 11.80 -19.49 -7.58
CA GLY A 119 10.81 -19.75 -6.54
C GLY A 119 9.56 -18.94 -6.76
N ILE A 120 8.82 -18.68 -5.69
CA ILE A 120 7.67 -17.77 -5.70
C ILE A 120 8.05 -16.37 -5.20
N LEU A 121 7.42 -15.34 -5.80
CA LEU A 121 7.43 -13.97 -5.28
C LEU A 121 6.00 -13.59 -4.92
N LEU A 122 5.69 -13.63 -3.63
CA LEU A 122 4.42 -13.21 -3.07
C LEU A 122 4.38 -11.68 -2.98
N SER A 123 3.22 -11.05 -3.17
CA SER A 123 3.14 -9.59 -3.12
C SER A 123 1.86 -9.08 -2.46
N ASN A 124 1.96 -7.90 -1.80
CA ASN A 124 0.84 -7.24 -1.16
C ASN A 124 0.90 -5.71 -1.35
N PRO A 125 -0.16 -5.07 -1.89
CA PRO A 125 -0.19 -3.64 -2.16
C PRO A 125 -0.35 -2.77 -0.91
N GLY A 126 -0.74 -3.35 0.22
CA GLY A 126 -0.97 -2.63 1.46
C GLY A 126 -2.41 -2.15 1.63
N GLY A 127 -2.55 -0.99 2.20
CA GLY A 127 -3.81 -0.36 2.60
C GLY A 127 -3.79 0.04 4.08
N PRO A 128 -4.16 -0.84 5.03
CA PRO A 128 -4.74 -2.18 4.90
C PRO A 128 -6.07 -2.20 4.14
N GLY A 129 -6.50 -3.37 3.70
CA GLY A 129 -7.77 -3.53 2.98
C GLY A 129 -7.64 -3.61 1.45
N GLY A 130 -6.43 -3.51 0.92
CA GLY A 130 -6.13 -3.72 -0.49
C GLY A 130 -6.18 -5.19 -0.89
N THR A 131 -6.79 -5.48 -2.07
CA THR A 131 -6.78 -6.78 -2.71
C THR A 131 -5.49 -6.98 -3.50
N GLY A 132 -4.94 -8.19 -3.50
CA GLY A 132 -3.60 -8.45 -4.04
C GLY A 132 -3.56 -9.26 -5.32
N LEU A 133 -4.67 -9.88 -5.77
CA LEU A 133 -4.65 -10.77 -6.94
C LEU A 133 -4.08 -10.08 -8.19
N ALA A 134 -4.54 -8.89 -8.53
CA ALA A 134 -4.12 -8.15 -9.71
C ALA A 134 -2.85 -7.29 -9.50
N PHE A 135 -2.35 -7.18 -8.28
CA PHE A 135 -1.14 -6.40 -8.00
C PHE A 135 0.09 -6.97 -8.70
N THR A 136 0.12 -8.28 -8.94
CA THR A 136 1.18 -8.98 -9.70
C THR A 136 1.37 -8.44 -11.11
N LEU A 137 0.32 -7.89 -11.75
CA LEU A 137 0.41 -7.34 -13.12
C LEU A 137 1.33 -6.09 -13.17
N GLY A 138 1.14 -5.17 -12.22
CA GLY A 138 1.99 -3.99 -12.09
C GLY A 138 3.42 -4.36 -11.69
N LEU A 139 3.55 -5.30 -10.76
CA LEU A 139 4.84 -5.79 -10.30
C LEU A 139 5.63 -6.47 -11.43
N ARG A 140 4.99 -7.32 -12.26
CA ARG A 140 5.61 -7.94 -13.43
C ARG A 140 6.18 -6.89 -14.39
N ALA A 141 5.41 -5.86 -14.70
CA ALA A 141 5.85 -4.79 -15.59
C ALA A 141 7.08 -4.03 -15.06
N THR A 142 7.21 -3.91 -13.74
CA THR A 142 8.32 -3.22 -13.06
C THR A 142 9.56 -4.10 -12.96
N LEU A 143 9.40 -5.36 -12.62
CA LEU A 143 10.48 -6.33 -12.46
C LEU A 143 11.17 -6.65 -13.78
N LYS A 144 10.49 -6.48 -14.93
CA LYS A 144 11.02 -6.81 -16.26
C LYS A 144 11.54 -8.26 -16.30
N GLY A 145 12.74 -8.52 -16.83
CA GLY A 145 13.34 -9.85 -16.90
C GLY A 145 13.59 -10.56 -15.55
N VAL A 146 13.50 -9.86 -14.42
CA VAL A 146 13.51 -10.50 -13.09
C VAL A 146 12.20 -11.26 -12.84
N ALA A 147 11.08 -10.78 -13.38
CA ALA A 147 9.79 -11.46 -13.28
C ALA A 147 9.82 -12.87 -13.86
N ASP A 148 10.61 -13.09 -14.93
CA ASP A 148 10.71 -14.38 -15.61
C ASP A 148 11.33 -15.49 -14.74
N ARG A 149 11.90 -15.12 -13.61
CA ARG A 149 12.53 -16.03 -12.65
C ARG A 149 11.63 -16.43 -11.47
N TYR A 150 10.42 -15.89 -11.38
CA TYR A 150 9.52 -16.15 -10.28
C TYR A 150 8.11 -16.53 -10.77
N ASP A 151 7.50 -17.49 -10.11
CA ASP A 151 6.05 -17.51 -10.13
C ASP A 151 5.56 -16.31 -9.28
N LEU A 152 4.94 -15.33 -9.93
CA LEU A 152 4.41 -14.16 -9.25
C LEU A 152 3.07 -14.51 -8.63
N ILE A 153 2.99 -14.46 -7.31
CA ILE A 153 1.80 -14.84 -6.55
C ILE A 153 1.16 -13.59 -5.97
N GLY A 154 -0.09 -13.31 -6.39
CA GLY A 154 -0.98 -12.36 -5.73
C GLY A 154 -1.91 -13.09 -4.78
N PHE A 155 -2.32 -12.46 -3.71
CA PHE A 155 -3.34 -13.01 -2.83
C PHE A 155 -4.23 -11.91 -2.27
N ASP A 156 -5.50 -12.23 -2.08
CA ASP A 156 -6.39 -11.38 -1.32
C ASP A 156 -6.29 -11.80 0.16
N PRO A 157 -5.92 -10.90 1.07
CA PRO A 157 -5.87 -11.22 2.50
C PRO A 157 -7.22 -11.79 2.98
N ARG A 158 -7.20 -12.56 4.07
CA ARG A 158 -8.44 -13.12 4.65
C ARG A 158 -9.50 -12.04 4.77
N PHE A 159 -10.76 -12.38 4.47
CA PHE A 159 -11.94 -11.51 4.51
C PHE A 159 -12.00 -10.41 3.45
N LEU A 160 -11.04 -10.33 2.52
CA LEU A 160 -11.02 -9.35 1.44
C LEU A 160 -11.20 -10.00 0.06
N GLY A 161 -11.69 -9.21 -0.88
CA GLY A 161 -11.73 -9.56 -2.29
C GLY A 161 -12.45 -10.86 -2.60
N GLU A 162 -11.73 -11.79 -3.23
CA GLU A 162 -12.22 -13.13 -3.57
C GLU A 162 -11.94 -14.18 -2.47
N SER A 163 -11.25 -13.85 -1.40
CA SER A 163 -11.13 -14.67 -0.20
C SER A 163 -12.47 -14.78 0.52
N THR A 164 -12.60 -15.68 1.53
CA THR A 164 -13.84 -15.76 2.32
C THR A 164 -14.22 -14.37 2.84
N PRO A 165 -15.37 -13.80 2.44
CA PRO A 165 -15.65 -12.39 2.70
C PRO A 165 -16.22 -12.13 4.10
N ILE A 166 -15.91 -10.96 4.66
CA ILE A 166 -16.70 -10.31 5.72
C ILE A 166 -17.44 -9.13 5.11
N SER A 167 -18.71 -8.95 5.49
CA SER A 167 -19.52 -7.81 5.10
C SER A 167 -20.09 -7.11 6.34
N CYS A 168 -19.97 -5.80 6.40
CA CYS A 168 -20.64 -4.98 7.41
C CYS A 168 -22.06 -4.55 6.97
N GLY A 169 -22.60 -5.20 5.94
CA GLY A 169 -23.86 -4.82 5.32
C GLY A 169 -23.76 -3.53 4.48
N PRO A 170 -24.84 -3.13 3.79
CA PRO A 170 -24.86 -1.91 2.99
C PRO A 170 -24.63 -0.69 3.90
N PRO A 171 -23.88 0.34 3.46
CA PRO A 171 -23.69 1.54 4.26
C PRO A 171 -25.06 2.18 4.60
N PRO A 172 -25.23 2.76 5.81
CA PRO A 172 -26.47 3.44 6.15
C PRO A 172 -26.72 4.57 5.15
N ALA A 173 -28.00 4.81 4.84
CA ALA A 173 -28.38 5.99 4.09
C ALA A 173 -27.80 7.21 4.81
N ARG A 174 -26.96 7.99 4.13
CA ARG A 174 -26.43 9.23 4.73
C ARG A 174 -27.59 10.19 4.94
N PRO A 175 -27.80 10.69 6.16
CA PRO A 175 -28.78 11.76 6.37
C PRO A 175 -28.48 12.91 5.41
N ALA A 176 -29.52 13.55 4.89
CA ALA A 176 -29.36 14.78 4.12
C ALA A 176 -28.56 15.76 4.96
N THR A 177 -27.31 16.01 4.58
CA THR A 177 -26.45 16.92 5.33
C THR A 177 -26.92 18.34 5.09
N PRO A 178 -27.12 19.20 6.11
CA PRO A 178 -27.61 20.57 5.94
C PRO A 178 -26.70 21.35 4.97
N ALA A 179 -27.26 22.27 4.19
CA ALA A 179 -26.52 23.18 3.32
C ALA A 179 -25.50 24.04 4.09
N ARG A 180 -25.71 24.22 5.40
CA ARG A 180 -24.80 24.86 6.35
C ARG A 180 -24.50 23.89 7.48
N THR A 181 -23.26 23.90 7.95
CA THR A 181 -22.77 23.05 9.05
C THR A 181 -21.78 23.86 9.91
N THR A 182 -21.25 23.27 10.95
CA THR A 182 -20.13 23.77 11.74
C THR A 182 -19.10 22.69 11.94
N PRO A 183 -17.82 23.02 12.20
CA PRO A 183 -16.80 22.01 12.49
C PRO A 183 -17.21 21.07 13.63
N ARG A 184 -17.91 21.56 14.63
CA ARG A 184 -18.42 20.75 15.75
C ARG A 184 -19.51 19.77 15.30
N ALA A 185 -20.46 20.23 14.50
CA ALA A 185 -21.53 19.38 13.97
C ALA A 185 -20.99 18.29 13.02
N ASP A 186 -20.00 18.61 12.19
CA ASP A 186 -19.32 17.63 11.31
C ASP A 186 -18.54 16.59 12.13
N PHE A 187 -17.88 17.03 13.21
CA PHE A 187 -17.21 16.11 14.14
C PHE A 187 -18.22 15.15 14.81
N GLU A 188 -19.33 15.66 15.30
CA GLU A 188 -20.37 14.83 15.92
C GLU A 188 -21.04 13.87 14.92
N ALA A 189 -21.20 14.30 13.66
CA ALA A 189 -21.69 13.43 12.59
C ALA A 189 -20.69 12.29 12.29
N THR A 190 -19.39 12.58 12.26
CA THR A 190 -18.32 11.59 12.09
C THR A 190 -18.30 10.59 13.25
N LEU A 191 -18.47 11.06 14.48
CA LEU A 191 -18.59 10.25 15.69
C LEU A 191 -19.75 9.26 15.61
N ARG A 192 -20.94 9.75 15.22
CA ARG A 192 -22.12 8.89 15.05
C ARG A 192 -21.90 7.85 13.95
N ALA A 193 -21.33 8.25 12.80
CA ALA A 193 -21.03 7.34 11.70
C ALA A 193 -20.03 6.26 12.10
N SER A 194 -19.00 6.59 12.89
CA SER A 194 -18.01 5.65 13.39
C SER A 194 -18.61 4.60 14.32
N ARG A 195 -19.45 5.03 15.26
CA ARG A 195 -20.20 4.14 16.17
C ARG A 195 -21.11 3.19 15.40
N GLU A 196 -21.87 3.73 14.45
CA GLU A 196 -22.79 2.94 13.64
C GLU A 196 -22.05 1.93 12.77
N THR A 197 -20.92 2.31 12.19
CA THR A 197 -20.08 1.38 11.40
C THR A 197 -19.55 0.25 12.27
N ALA A 198 -19.02 0.54 13.45
CA ALA A 198 -18.53 -0.48 14.38
C ALA A 198 -19.63 -1.46 14.79
N ARG A 199 -20.80 -0.93 15.21
CA ARG A 199 -21.95 -1.74 15.60
C ARG A 199 -22.41 -2.67 14.47
N ARG A 200 -22.55 -2.15 13.26
CA ARG A 200 -23.01 -2.92 12.09
C ARG A 200 -21.99 -3.99 11.70
N CYS A 201 -20.70 -3.65 11.68
CA CYS A 201 -19.68 -4.64 11.38
C CYS A 201 -19.69 -5.79 12.39
N LEU A 202 -19.93 -5.51 13.65
CA LEU A 202 -19.96 -6.53 14.71
C LEU A 202 -21.22 -7.41 14.64
N GLU A 203 -22.37 -6.82 14.29
CA GLU A 203 -23.69 -7.51 14.35
C GLU A 203 -24.07 -8.21 13.04
N HIS A 204 -23.45 -7.87 11.90
CA HIS A 204 -23.84 -8.40 10.60
C HIS A 204 -23.31 -9.82 10.34
N GLY A 205 -24.18 -10.73 9.85
CA GLY A 205 -23.77 -11.96 9.17
C GLY A 205 -22.86 -12.93 9.94
N GLY A 206 -22.88 -12.95 11.28
CA GLY A 206 -22.01 -13.83 12.07
C GLY A 206 -20.59 -13.29 12.25
N ASN A 207 -20.35 -12.04 11.99
CA ASN A 207 -19.02 -11.41 12.06
C ASN A 207 -18.38 -11.46 13.45
N ARG A 208 -19.16 -11.61 14.55
CA ARG A 208 -18.59 -11.75 15.91
C ARG A 208 -17.57 -12.87 15.99
N GLU A 209 -17.80 -13.97 15.27
CA GLU A 209 -16.88 -15.11 15.21
C GLU A 209 -15.68 -14.82 14.31
N LEU A 210 -15.85 -14.05 13.23
CA LEU A 210 -14.83 -13.84 12.20
C LEU A 210 -13.87 -12.69 12.53
N LEU A 211 -14.39 -11.59 13.10
CA LEU A 211 -13.65 -10.35 13.33
C LEU A 211 -12.41 -10.51 14.22
N PRO A 212 -12.41 -11.34 15.28
CA PRO A 212 -11.21 -11.59 16.10
C PRO A 212 -10.01 -12.12 15.30
N HIS A 213 -10.28 -12.74 14.14
CA HIS A 213 -9.24 -13.33 13.29
C HIS A 213 -8.76 -12.42 12.14
N ALA A 214 -9.28 -11.20 12.02
CA ALA A 214 -8.84 -10.18 11.06
C ALA A 214 -7.57 -9.47 11.57
N SER A 215 -6.44 -10.16 11.61
CA SER A 215 -5.18 -9.64 12.13
C SER A 215 -4.03 -9.80 11.15
N THR A 216 -3.03 -8.90 11.21
CA THR A 216 -1.79 -8.99 10.44
C THR A 216 -1.02 -10.29 10.73
N ARG A 217 -1.06 -10.79 11.97
CA ARG A 217 -0.44 -12.07 12.34
C ARG A 217 -1.08 -13.24 11.58
N ASN A 218 -2.41 -13.26 11.48
CA ASN A 218 -3.11 -14.31 10.74
C ASN A 218 -2.89 -14.20 9.23
N VAL A 219 -2.79 -12.99 8.67
CA VAL A 219 -2.38 -12.82 7.26
C VAL A 219 -0.96 -13.32 7.03
N ALA A 220 -0.02 -13.10 7.95
CA ALA A 220 1.32 -13.64 7.85
C ALA A 220 1.34 -15.18 7.93
N ARG A 221 0.47 -15.80 8.74
CA ARG A 221 0.28 -17.26 8.75
C ARG A 221 -0.34 -17.77 7.46
N ASP A 222 -1.29 -17.03 6.87
CA ASP A 222 -1.85 -17.35 5.56
C ASP A 222 -0.78 -17.32 4.46
N MET A 223 0.17 -16.37 4.53
CA MET A 223 1.30 -16.34 3.59
C MET A 223 2.17 -17.60 3.72
N ASP A 224 2.43 -18.09 4.93
CA ASP A 224 3.16 -19.34 5.13
C ASP A 224 2.36 -20.57 4.67
N ALA A 225 1.04 -20.57 4.88
CA ALA A 225 0.14 -21.60 4.37
C ALA A 225 0.11 -21.62 2.82
N ILE A 226 0.08 -20.45 2.16
CA ILE A 226 0.21 -20.32 0.70
C ILE A 226 1.56 -20.89 0.23
N ARG A 227 2.67 -20.52 0.89
CA ARG A 227 4.00 -21.08 0.59
C ARG A 227 3.99 -22.61 0.65
N ALA A 228 3.43 -23.16 1.73
CA ALA A 228 3.37 -24.61 1.94
C ALA A 228 2.48 -25.31 0.90
N ALA A 229 1.31 -24.73 0.60
CA ALA A 229 0.38 -25.26 -0.41
C ALA A 229 0.97 -25.24 -1.83
N LEU A 230 1.93 -24.34 -2.11
CA LEU A 230 2.69 -24.29 -3.35
C LEU A 230 3.94 -25.19 -3.33
N GLY A 231 4.17 -25.97 -2.27
CA GLY A 231 5.32 -26.87 -2.13
C GLY A 231 6.66 -26.16 -1.98
N GLU A 232 6.68 -24.90 -1.56
CA GLU A 232 7.89 -24.10 -1.47
C GLU A 232 8.52 -24.16 -0.07
N ARG A 233 9.84 -24.34 -0.02
CA ARG A 233 10.58 -24.27 1.26
C ARG A 233 10.64 -22.85 1.81
N THR A 234 10.83 -21.87 0.94
CA THR A 234 10.92 -20.45 1.27
C THR A 234 10.12 -19.63 0.27
N LEU A 235 9.75 -18.41 0.63
CA LEU A 235 9.14 -17.45 -0.28
C LEU A 235 9.99 -16.17 -0.39
N SER A 236 9.92 -15.51 -1.55
CA SER A 236 10.28 -14.12 -1.69
C SER A 236 9.03 -13.25 -1.57
N PHE A 237 9.18 -12.03 -1.07
CA PHE A 237 8.05 -11.12 -0.84
C PHE A 237 8.36 -9.70 -1.27
N PHE A 238 7.36 -9.03 -1.84
CA PHE A 238 7.33 -7.59 -2.08
C PHE A 238 6.08 -6.98 -1.48
N GLY A 239 6.23 -6.07 -0.52
CA GLY A 239 5.12 -5.39 0.14
C GLY A 239 5.27 -3.88 0.18
N VAL A 240 4.16 -3.16 -0.05
CA VAL A 240 4.11 -1.70 -0.01
C VAL A 240 3.19 -1.24 1.12
N SER A 241 3.58 -0.16 1.85
CA SER A 241 2.73 0.42 2.89
C SER A 241 2.39 -0.61 3.99
N TYR A 242 1.13 -0.85 4.30
CA TYR A 242 0.73 -1.96 5.19
C TYR A 242 1.32 -3.32 4.74
N GLY A 243 1.52 -3.54 3.44
CA GLY A 243 2.23 -4.72 2.95
C GLY A 243 3.68 -4.79 3.43
N ALA A 244 4.33 -3.65 3.66
CA ALA A 244 5.66 -3.59 4.27
C ALA A 244 5.62 -4.01 5.75
N ASP A 245 4.62 -3.54 6.48
CA ASP A 245 4.41 -3.92 7.89
C ASP A 245 4.06 -5.41 8.01
N LEU A 246 3.23 -5.94 7.11
CA LEU A 246 2.94 -7.38 6.99
C LEU A 246 4.21 -8.19 6.72
N GLY A 247 5.07 -7.73 5.81
CA GLY A 247 6.36 -8.35 5.54
C GLY A 247 7.26 -8.40 6.78
N ALA A 248 7.30 -7.31 7.55
CA ALA A 248 8.05 -7.27 8.81
C ALA A 248 7.50 -8.27 9.84
N VAL A 249 6.17 -8.39 9.97
CA VAL A 249 5.52 -9.40 10.84
C VAL A 249 5.84 -10.81 10.35
N PHE A 250 5.81 -11.07 9.04
CA PHE A 250 6.19 -12.37 8.47
C PHE A 250 7.63 -12.76 8.82
N THR A 251 8.59 -11.82 8.70
CA THR A 251 9.99 -12.11 9.07
C THR A 251 10.17 -12.45 10.55
N GLN A 252 9.29 -11.92 11.41
CA GLN A 252 9.33 -12.22 12.84
C GLN A 252 8.74 -13.59 13.17
N LEU A 253 7.64 -13.97 12.51
CA LEU A 253 6.96 -15.24 12.77
C LEU A 253 7.63 -16.41 12.06
N PHE A 254 8.16 -16.20 10.85
CA PHE A 254 8.68 -17.24 9.96
C PHE A 254 10.07 -16.91 9.40
N PRO A 255 11.08 -16.63 10.25
CA PRO A 255 12.40 -16.21 9.77
C PRO A 255 13.08 -17.24 8.86
N GLY A 256 12.78 -18.55 9.04
CA GLY A 256 13.31 -19.66 8.24
C GLY A 256 12.62 -19.85 6.89
N SER A 257 11.48 -19.22 6.67
CA SER A 257 10.67 -19.31 5.44
C SER A 257 10.96 -18.18 4.44
N VAL A 258 11.92 -17.29 4.71
CA VAL A 258 12.25 -16.14 3.85
C VAL A 258 13.42 -16.46 2.93
N ASP A 259 13.24 -16.29 1.61
CA ASP A 259 14.37 -16.20 0.65
C ASP A 259 14.77 -14.73 0.46
N ARG A 260 13.87 -13.88 -0.03
CA ARG A 260 14.10 -12.45 -0.29
C ARG A 260 12.94 -11.61 0.19
N MET A 261 13.23 -10.60 0.96
CA MET A 261 12.23 -9.69 1.51
C MET A 261 12.50 -8.27 1.04
N VAL A 262 11.55 -7.68 0.32
CA VAL A 262 11.55 -6.27 -0.08
C VAL A 262 10.32 -5.60 0.51
N ILE A 263 10.52 -4.53 1.26
CA ILE A 263 9.44 -3.74 1.85
C ILE A 263 9.61 -2.26 1.50
N ASP A 264 8.54 -1.61 1.10
CA ASP A 264 8.52 -0.25 0.61
C ASP A 264 7.50 0.59 1.40
N SER A 265 7.92 1.77 1.84
CA SER A 265 7.07 2.73 2.57
C SER A 265 6.49 2.17 3.87
N SER A 266 7.38 1.65 4.72
CA SER A 266 7.05 1.06 6.01
C SER A 266 6.73 2.11 7.08
N SER A 267 6.05 1.66 8.14
CA SER A 267 5.67 2.49 9.28
C SER A 267 6.53 2.23 10.54
N ASP A 268 6.26 2.97 11.62
CA ASP A 268 6.84 2.71 12.94
C ASP A 268 6.13 1.52 13.60
N PRO A 269 6.80 0.38 13.81
CA PRO A 269 6.16 -0.81 14.39
C PRO A 269 5.84 -0.65 15.89
N GLY A 270 6.23 0.44 16.51
CA GLY A 270 5.94 0.75 17.91
C GLY A 270 4.80 1.74 18.11
N ALA A 271 4.32 2.38 17.03
CA ALA A 271 3.25 3.36 17.10
C ALA A 271 1.87 2.70 17.04
N THR A 272 0.91 3.29 17.74
CA THR A 272 -0.50 2.94 17.57
C THR A 272 -1.01 3.42 16.19
N GLN A 273 -2.11 2.87 15.70
CA GLN A 273 -2.71 3.32 14.45
C GLN A 273 -3.05 4.82 14.49
N TYR A 274 -3.55 5.31 15.62
CA TYR A 274 -3.86 6.73 15.77
C TYR A 274 -2.60 7.60 15.73
N GLU A 275 -1.51 7.17 16.38
CA GLU A 275 -0.21 7.86 16.33
C GLU A 275 0.39 7.87 14.91
N LEU A 276 0.25 6.78 14.15
CA LEU A 276 0.69 6.73 12.75
C LEU A 276 -0.01 7.81 11.90
N PHE A 277 -1.31 8.02 12.10
CA PHE A 277 -2.00 9.14 11.45
C PHE A 277 -1.45 10.48 11.89
N GLN A 278 -1.28 10.70 13.18
CA GLN A 278 -0.72 11.95 13.71
C GLN A 278 0.68 12.24 13.17
N GLN A 279 1.55 11.23 13.11
CA GLN A 279 2.90 11.33 12.55
C GLN A 279 2.90 11.77 11.07
N SER A 280 1.85 11.46 10.32
CA SER A 280 1.73 11.86 8.91
C SER A 280 1.42 13.35 8.71
N GLY A 281 0.97 14.07 9.72
CA GLY A 281 0.50 15.45 9.59
C GLY A 281 1.58 16.43 9.13
N ALA A 282 2.74 16.45 9.78
CA ALA A 282 3.84 17.35 9.42
C ALA A 282 4.45 17.03 8.04
N PRO A 283 4.72 15.78 7.66
CA PRO A 283 5.10 15.41 6.29
C PRO A 283 4.10 15.88 5.22
N LEU A 284 2.80 15.75 5.48
CA LEU A 284 1.75 16.21 4.54
C LEU A 284 1.73 17.73 4.38
N GLU A 285 1.93 18.49 5.46
CA GLU A 285 2.05 19.95 5.37
C GLU A 285 3.30 20.35 4.57
N ALA A 286 4.44 19.69 4.79
CA ALA A 286 5.66 19.93 4.02
C ALA A 286 5.48 19.58 2.53
N ALA A 287 4.77 18.49 2.23
CA ALA A 287 4.43 18.12 0.86
C ALA A 287 3.52 19.18 0.20
N LEU A 288 2.58 19.76 0.96
CA LEU A 288 1.75 20.87 0.48
C LEU A 288 2.55 22.14 0.24
N ASP A 289 3.57 22.43 1.05
CA ASP A 289 4.48 23.54 0.84
C ASP A 289 5.31 23.36 -0.45
N ASP A 290 5.79 22.14 -0.69
CA ASP A 290 6.52 21.82 -1.92
C ASP A 290 5.62 21.98 -3.15
N TRP A 291 4.41 21.42 -3.12
CA TRP A 291 3.43 21.60 -4.17
C TRP A 291 3.04 23.07 -4.37
N ALA A 292 2.86 23.82 -3.30
CA ALA A 292 2.47 25.23 -3.38
C ALA A 292 3.53 26.09 -4.10
N ARG A 293 4.83 25.82 -3.86
CA ARG A 293 5.93 26.44 -4.63
C ARG A 293 5.88 26.05 -6.09
N TRP A 294 5.64 24.76 -6.41
CA TRP A 294 5.50 24.25 -7.75
C TRP A 294 4.32 24.92 -8.51
N ALA A 295 3.16 25.07 -7.86
CA ALA A 295 1.97 25.70 -8.43
C ALA A 295 2.15 27.22 -8.62
N ALA A 296 2.83 27.90 -7.68
CA ALA A 296 3.15 29.32 -7.79
C ALA A 296 4.07 29.64 -9.00
N ALA A 297 5.06 28.80 -9.26
CA ALA A 297 5.92 28.91 -10.43
C ALA A 297 5.12 28.72 -11.75
N ARG A 298 3.89 28.21 -11.69
CA ARG A 298 2.98 28.00 -12.81
C ARG A 298 1.71 28.85 -12.72
N HIS A 299 1.81 30.02 -12.09
CA HIS A 299 0.70 30.94 -11.87
C HIS A 299 -0.07 31.26 -13.17
N GLY A 300 0.64 31.51 -14.28
CA GLY A 300 0.03 31.76 -15.57
C GLY A 300 -0.92 30.66 -16.07
N ARG A 301 -0.68 29.41 -15.65
CA ARG A 301 -1.53 28.25 -16.01
C ARG A 301 -2.69 28.03 -15.02
N PHE A 302 -2.44 28.15 -13.73
CA PHE A 302 -3.41 27.74 -12.71
C PHE A 302 -4.10 28.90 -11.98
N GLY A 303 -3.52 30.10 -11.97
CA GLY A 303 -4.11 31.28 -11.35
C GLY A 303 -4.18 31.26 -9.82
N LEU A 304 -3.44 30.35 -9.13
CA LEU A 304 -3.58 30.11 -7.69
C LEU A 304 -2.80 31.10 -6.82
N GLY A 305 -1.85 31.83 -7.40
CA GLY A 305 -0.99 32.78 -6.67
C GLY A 305 0.44 32.76 -7.22
N ARG A 306 1.21 33.82 -6.97
CA ARG A 306 2.60 33.98 -7.46
C ARG A 306 3.63 33.50 -6.44
N THR A 307 3.21 33.21 -5.21
CA THR A 307 4.07 32.67 -4.15
C THR A 307 3.44 31.44 -3.50
N GLY A 308 4.24 30.57 -2.91
CA GLY A 308 3.76 29.40 -2.17
C GLY A 308 2.77 29.78 -1.06
N THR A 309 3.04 30.88 -0.35
CA THR A 309 2.14 31.42 0.69
C THR A 309 0.76 31.79 0.13
N GLN A 310 0.71 32.45 -1.04
CA GLN A 310 -0.56 32.80 -1.69
C GLN A 310 -1.33 31.55 -2.09
N VAL A 311 -0.65 30.54 -2.65
CA VAL A 311 -1.28 29.27 -3.03
C VAL A 311 -1.82 28.54 -1.81
N ARG A 312 -1.06 28.44 -0.72
CA ARG A 312 -1.56 27.87 0.55
C ARG A 312 -2.77 28.61 1.09
N ALA A 313 -2.78 29.93 1.03
CA ALA A 313 -3.93 30.73 1.44
C ALA A 313 -5.19 30.42 0.61
N VAL A 314 -5.05 30.08 -0.69
CA VAL A 314 -6.18 29.60 -1.51
C VAL A 314 -6.70 28.27 -0.96
N VAL A 315 -5.84 27.29 -0.69
CA VAL A 315 -6.22 25.98 -0.13
C VAL A 315 -6.95 26.17 1.21
N GLN A 316 -6.40 26.98 2.12
CA GLN A 316 -7.01 27.25 3.43
C GLN A 316 -8.39 27.91 3.29
N ARG A 317 -8.57 28.87 2.37
CA ARG A 317 -9.88 29.49 2.09
C ARG A 317 -10.89 28.49 1.53
N VAL A 318 -10.48 27.59 0.66
CA VAL A 318 -11.35 26.52 0.11
C VAL A 318 -11.85 25.62 1.23
N ILE A 319 -10.94 25.14 2.09
CA ILE A 319 -11.27 24.30 3.24
C ILE A 319 -12.12 25.05 4.24
N GLY A 320 -11.74 26.29 4.61
CA GLY A 320 -12.49 27.11 5.56
C GLY A 320 -13.92 27.40 5.10
N ARG A 321 -14.13 27.62 3.79
CA ARG A 321 -15.51 27.73 3.25
C ARG A 321 -16.28 26.41 3.39
N ALA A 322 -15.63 25.28 3.12
CA ALA A 322 -16.27 23.98 3.20
C ALA A 322 -16.61 23.55 4.64
N GLU A 323 -15.94 24.10 5.66
CA GLU A 323 -16.29 23.88 7.08
C GLU A 323 -17.70 24.39 7.43
N TYR A 324 -18.20 25.39 6.70
CA TYR A 324 -19.51 25.98 6.98
C TYR A 324 -20.50 25.84 5.82
N ARG A 325 -20.02 25.79 4.59
CA ARG A 325 -20.81 25.69 3.36
C ARG A 325 -20.14 24.73 2.38
N PRO A 326 -20.21 23.43 2.63
CA PRO A 326 -19.59 22.43 1.74
C PRO A 326 -20.18 22.52 0.33
N PRO A 327 -19.33 22.59 -0.71
CA PRO A 327 -19.82 22.52 -2.09
C PRO A 327 -20.35 21.12 -2.41
N SER A 328 -21.32 21.05 -3.32
CA SER A 328 -21.79 19.79 -3.92
C SER A 328 -21.30 19.71 -5.36
N VAL A 329 -20.68 18.59 -5.72
CA VAL A 329 -20.19 18.31 -7.07
C VAL A 329 -20.70 16.94 -7.52
N GLY A 330 -21.46 16.91 -8.61
CA GLY A 330 -22.04 15.67 -9.12
C GLY A 330 -22.90 14.94 -8.08
N GLY A 331 -23.59 15.68 -7.21
CA GLY A 331 -24.41 15.11 -6.13
C GLY A 331 -23.61 14.63 -4.90
N VAL A 332 -22.28 14.75 -4.90
CA VAL A 332 -21.41 14.46 -3.75
C VAL A 332 -21.12 15.74 -3.00
N ARG A 333 -21.43 15.76 -1.72
CA ARG A 333 -21.08 16.84 -0.82
C ARG A 333 -19.63 16.72 -0.40
N LEU A 334 -18.86 17.79 -0.59
CA LEU A 334 -17.44 17.86 -0.26
C LEU A 334 -17.24 18.69 1.01
N ASP A 335 -17.51 18.10 2.17
CA ASP A 335 -17.19 18.72 3.46
C ASP A 335 -15.67 18.87 3.64
N ALA A 336 -15.26 19.63 4.65
CA ALA A 336 -13.85 19.92 4.87
C ALA A 336 -13.01 18.67 5.17
N GLY A 337 -13.57 17.65 5.80
CA GLY A 337 -12.93 16.36 6.04
C GLY A 337 -12.68 15.63 4.73
N THR A 338 -13.70 15.50 3.88
CA THR A 338 -13.60 14.92 2.53
C THR A 338 -12.58 15.67 1.67
N LEU A 339 -12.59 17.01 1.68
CA LEU A 339 -11.61 17.80 0.91
C LEU A 339 -10.18 17.57 1.40
N ARG A 340 -9.95 17.55 2.70
CA ARG A 340 -8.62 17.26 3.26
C ARG A 340 -8.13 15.86 2.87
N LEU A 341 -9.04 14.88 2.89
CA LEU A 341 -8.71 13.51 2.44
C LEU A 341 -8.33 13.47 0.97
N LEU A 342 -9.09 14.15 0.10
CA LEU A 342 -8.78 14.24 -1.34
C LEU A 342 -7.45 14.95 -1.59
N LEU A 343 -7.19 16.06 -0.91
CA LEU A 343 -5.92 16.80 -1.01
C LEU A 343 -4.75 15.93 -0.53
N ARG A 344 -4.93 15.17 0.56
CA ARG A 344 -3.93 14.21 1.05
C ARG A 344 -3.53 13.21 -0.03
N GLN A 345 -4.49 12.61 -0.73
CA GLN A 345 -4.23 11.62 -1.77
C GLN A 345 -3.43 12.18 -2.96
N LEU A 346 -3.67 13.44 -3.31
CA LEU A 346 -2.96 14.06 -4.44
C LEU A 346 -1.60 14.61 -4.03
N VAL A 347 -1.48 15.23 -2.87
CA VAL A 347 -0.26 15.96 -2.47
C VAL A 347 0.93 15.03 -2.19
N GLN A 348 0.66 13.77 -1.87
CA GLN A 348 1.70 12.78 -1.61
C GLN A 348 2.50 12.39 -2.87
N HIS A 349 1.99 12.70 -4.06
CA HIS A 349 2.55 12.24 -5.33
C HIS A 349 2.82 13.41 -6.27
N ARG A 350 4.09 13.61 -6.65
CA ARG A 350 4.51 14.72 -7.50
C ARG A 350 3.86 14.73 -8.90
N GLU A 351 3.60 13.57 -9.46
CA GLU A 351 2.88 13.40 -10.74
C GLU A 351 1.44 13.86 -10.69
N GLN A 352 0.86 14.02 -9.49
CA GLN A 352 -0.50 14.54 -9.29
C GLN A 352 -0.55 16.07 -9.12
N ASP A 353 0.58 16.77 -9.19
CA ASP A 353 0.65 18.21 -8.94
C ASP A 353 -0.28 19.03 -9.82
N SER A 354 -0.38 18.67 -11.12
CA SER A 354 -1.30 19.34 -12.05
C SER A 354 -2.75 19.07 -11.71
N ALA A 355 -3.10 17.83 -11.38
CA ALA A 355 -4.45 17.45 -10.99
C ALA A 355 -4.87 18.15 -9.68
N LEU A 356 -3.96 18.22 -8.70
CA LEU A 356 -4.17 18.96 -7.46
C LEU A 356 -4.42 20.45 -7.72
N ALA A 357 -3.64 21.07 -8.61
CA ALA A 357 -3.81 22.48 -8.96
C ALA A 357 -5.15 22.75 -9.67
N GLU A 358 -5.58 21.86 -10.56
CA GLU A 358 -6.90 21.92 -11.21
C GLU A 358 -8.03 21.79 -10.19
N VAL A 359 -7.96 20.79 -9.28
CA VAL A 359 -8.95 20.59 -8.23
C VAL A 359 -9.06 21.82 -7.31
N VAL A 360 -7.93 22.36 -6.86
CA VAL A 360 -7.92 23.56 -5.99
C VAL A 360 -8.45 24.78 -6.72
N ARG A 361 -8.11 24.99 -7.99
CA ARG A 361 -8.62 26.08 -8.84
C ARG A 361 -10.15 25.99 -8.99
N ASP A 362 -10.66 24.82 -9.33
CA ASP A 362 -12.09 24.59 -9.55
C ASP A 362 -12.90 24.84 -8.25
N LEU A 363 -12.40 24.34 -7.13
CA LEU A 363 -13.01 24.59 -5.82
C LEU A 363 -12.92 26.06 -5.39
N ALA A 364 -11.85 26.76 -5.77
CA ALA A 364 -11.66 28.18 -5.49
C ALA A 364 -12.62 29.05 -6.30
N ALA A 365 -12.95 28.68 -7.53
CA ALA A 365 -13.91 29.38 -8.40
C ALA A 365 -15.35 29.33 -7.85
N GLY A 366 -15.63 28.38 -6.93
CA GLY A 366 -16.90 28.32 -6.22
C GLY A 366 -17.97 27.44 -6.88
N PRO A 367 -19.16 27.31 -6.25
CA PRO A 367 -20.13 26.27 -6.60
C PRO A 367 -20.86 26.48 -7.93
N ARG A 368 -20.74 27.66 -8.55
CA ARG A 368 -21.34 27.96 -9.87
C ARG A 368 -20.42 27.62 -11.03
N ALA A 369 -19.12 27.41 -10.78
CA ALA A 369 -18.19 27.02 -11.82
C ALA A 369 -18.37 25.54 -12.19
N GLU A 370 -18.31 25.24 -13.48
CA GLU A 370 -18.35 23.82 -13.90
C GLU A 370 -17.07 23.12 -13.49
N PRO A 371 -17.17 21.97 -12.77
CA PRO A 371 -16.00 21.23 -12.33
C PRO A 371 -15.24 20.64 -13.52
N GLY A 372 -13.94 20.82 -13.54
CA GLY A 372 -13.05 20.27 -14.55
C GLY A 372 -12.86 18.73 -14.43
N PRO A 373 -12.13 18.14 -15.40
CA PRO A 373 -11.95 16.69 -15.48
C PRO A 373 -11.37 16.05 -14.20
N SER A 374 -10.40 16.72 -13.58
CA SER A 374 -9.72 16.21 -12.37
C SER A 374 -10.68 16.13 -11.19
N LEU A 375 -11.47 17.18 -10.92
CA LEU A 375 -12.45 17.17 -9.86
C LEU A 375 -13.59 16.17 -10.13
N LYS A 376 -14.08 16.08 -11.37
CA LYS A 376 -15.07 15.08 -11.80
C LYS A 376 -14.57 13.64 -11.58
N ALA A 377 -13.29 13.36 -11.89
CA ALA A 377 -12.70 12.05 -11.69
C ALA A 377 -12.61 11.69 -10.20
N MET A 378 -12.24 12.63 -9.34
CA MET A 378 -12.19 12.41 -7.89
C MET A 378 -13.58 12.16 -7.31
N VAL A 379 -14.60 12.88 -7.76
CA VAL A 379 -15.99 12.64 -7.33
C VAL A 379 -16.49 11.25 -7.77
N ARG A 380 -16.12 10.79 -8.98
CA ARG A 380 -16.43 9.41 -9.41
C ARG A 380 -15.77 8.37 -8.52
N LEU A 381 -14.50 8.60 -8.13
CA LEU A 381 -13.80 7.71 -7.20
C LEU A 381 -14.52 7.63 -5.84
N LEU A 382 -14.93 8.76 -5.27
CA LEU A 382 -15.67 8.80 -4.00
C LEU A 382 -17.00 8.02 -4.04
N ARG A 383 -17.53 7.79 -5.23
CA ARG A 383 -18.78 7.02 -5.47
C ARG A 383 -18.54 5.58 -5.90
N SER A 384 -17.28 5.16 -6.04
CA SER A 384 -16.98 3.82 -6.53
C SER A 384 -17.17 2.76 -5.43
N ASP A 385 -17.73 1.62 -5.81
CA ASP A 385 -17.84 0.45 -4.94
C ASP A 385 -16.46 -0.08 -4.55
N GLU A 386 -15.45 0.14 -5.39
CA GLU A 386 -14.08 -0.27 -5.13
C GLU A 386 -13.50 0.49 -3.93
N LEU A 387 -13.64 1.83 -3.90
CA LEU A 387 -13.21 2.62 -2.74
C LEU A 387 -14.00 2.21 -1.49
N ALA A 388 -15.31 2.00 -1.60
CA ALA A 388 -16.13 1.57 -0.47
C ALA A 388 -15.66 0.23 0.10
N ARG A 389 -15.39 -0.78 -0.75
CA ARG A 389 -14.85 -2.08 -0.32
C ARG A 389 -13.48 -1.94 0.33
N SER A 390 -12.59 -1.15 -0.26
CA SER A 390 -11.25 -0.90 0.30
C SER A 390 -11.31 -0.24 1.68
N LEU A 391 -12.19 0.75 1.87
CA LEU A 391 -12.39 1.39 3.17
C LEU A 391 -12.96 0.42 4.22
N HIS A 392 -13.88 -0.47 3.83
CA HIS A 392 -14.38 -1.53 4.72
C HIS A 392 -13.26 -2.47 5.13
N GLY A 393 -12.45 -2.94 4.17
CA GLY A 393 -11.29 -3.78 4.46
C GLY A 393 -10.28 -3.09 5.37
N ALA A 394 -10.03 -1.79 5.15
CA ALA A 394 -9.16 -1.00 6.01
C ALA A 394 -9.68 -0.98 7.46
N VAL A 395 -10.97 -0.77 7.67
CA VAL A 395 -11.59 -0.79 9.02
C VAL A 395 -11.40 -2.14 9.69
N LEU A 396 -11.60 -3.26 8.98
CA LEU A 396 -11.44 -4.60 9.55
C LEU A 396 -10.05 -4.80 10.15
N TYR A 397 -9.00 -4.45 9.39
CA TYR A 397 -7.62 -4.64 9.82
C TYR A 397 -7.12 -3.57 10.79
N MET A 398 -7.49 -2.30 10.60
CA MET A 398 -7.12 -1.25 11.55
C MET A 398 -7.73 -1.45 12.93
N CYS A 399 -8.97 -1.99 13.00
CA CYS A 399 -9.69 -2.14 14.25
C CYS A 399 -9.52 -3.53 14.88
N GLY A 400 -9.39 -4.57 14.04
CA GLY A 400 -9.26 -5.97 14.48
C GLY A 400 -7.84 -6.39 14.82
N ASP A 401 -6.83 -5.65 14.34
CA ASP A 401 -5.44 -6.07 14.50
C ASP A 401 -4.99 -6.01 15.97
N ALA A 402 -4.68 -7.16 16.51
CA ALA A 402 -4.06 -7.30 17.82
C ALA A 402 -2.66 -6.67 17.91
N GLY A 403 -2.09 -6.29 16.75
CA GLY A 403 -0.78 -5.69 16.63
C GLY A 403 -0.65 -4.26 17.14
N TRP A 404 -1.74 -3.59 17.52
CA TRP A 404 -1.65 -2.22 17.98
C TRP A 404 -1.33 -2.14 19.47
N PRO A 405 -0.32 -1.32 19.89
CA PRO A 405 0.07 -1.18 21.29
C PRO A 405 -1.09 -0.78 22.22
N ALA A 406 -0.90 -1.03 23.51
CA ALA A 406 -1.83 -0.57 24.55
C ALA A 406 -2.09 0.95 24.40
N GLY A 407 -3.35 1.35 24.50
CA GLY A 407 -3.78 2.72 24.29
C GLY A 407 -4.36 3.01 22.90
N GLY A 408 -4.11 2.17 21.89
CA GLY A 408 -4.75 2.15 20.56
C GLY A 408 -5.43 3.43 20.10
N TRP A 409 -6.72 3.36 19.82
CA TRP A 409 -7.56 4.52 19.55
C TRP A 409 -8.08 5.11 20.86
N PRO A 410 -8.05 6.44 21.04
CA PRO A 410 -8.68 7.07 22.20
C PRO A 410 -10.18 6.71 22.28
N GLU A 411 -10.66 6.30 23.44
CA GLU A 411 -12.08 5.98 23.64
C GLU A 411 -12.92 7.24 23.91
N GLU A 412 -12.28 8.28 24.44
CA GLU A 412 -12.94 9.53 24.79
C GLU A 412 -13.04 10.47 23.58
N PRO A 413 -14.25 10.79 23.09
CA PRO A 413 -14.45 11.65 21.93
C PRO A 413 -13.82 13.04 22.04
N GLY A 414 -13.75 13.59 23.26
CA GLY A 414 -13.14 14.89 23.50
C GLY A 414 -11.64 14.94 23.18
N ALA A 415 -10.92 13.81 23.26
CA ALA A 415 -9.52 13.73 22.88
C ALA A 415 -9.32 14.09 21.40
N TYR A 416 -10.12 13.51 20.51
CA TYR A 416 -10.07 13.82 19.06
C TYR A 416 -10.38 15.29 18.80
N TRP A 417 -11.41 15.84 19.46
CA TRP A 417 -11.76 17.24 19.30
C TRP A 417 -10.64 18.18 19.74
N ARG A 418 -10.03 17.93 20.90
CA ARG A 418 -8.88 18.72 21.38
C ARG A 418 -7.69 18.61 20.44
N ASN A 419 -7.34 17.39 20.00
CA ASN A 419 -6.23 17.16 19.09
C ASN A 419 -6.48 17.81 17.71
N MET A 420 -7.69 17.66 17.17
CA MET A 420 -8.10 18.27 15.90
C MET A 420 -8.04 19.80 15.94
N THR A 421 -8.50 20.40 17.01
CA THR A 421 -8.50 21.88 17.14
C THR A 421 -7.13 22.42 17.49
N GLY A 422 -6.39 21.76 18.39
CA GLY A 422 -5.05 22.15 18.80
C GLY A 422 -4.01 22.05 17.68
N SER A 423 -4.17 21.09 16.78
CA SER A 423 -3.22 20.90 15.65
C SER A 423 -3.30 22.03 14.59
N ARG A 424 -4.38 22.82 14.55
CA ARG A 424 -4.60 23.85 13.51
C ARG A 424 -3.50 24.92 13.44
N ALA A 425 -2.86 25.23 14.56
CA ALA A 425 -1.82 26.24 14.59
C ALA A 425 -0.56 25.83 13.79
N ALA A 426 -0.10 24.59 13.99
CA ALA A 426 1.09 24.06 13.34
C ALA A 426 0.79 23.36 12.00
N GLN A 427 -0.41 22.79 11.86
CA GLN A 427 -0.82 21.96 10.72
C GLN A 427 -2.22 22.35 10.25
N PRO A 428 -2.40 23.54 9.64
CA PRO A 428 -3.72 24.13 9.38
C PRO A 428 -4.56 23.34 8.36
N VAL A 429 -3.94 22.60 7.45
CA VAL A 429 -4.65 21.83 6.43
C VAL A 429 -4.87 20.39 6.89
N PHE A 430 -3.83 19.67 7.24
CA PHE A 430 -3.91 18.24 7.52
C PHE A 430 -4.01 17.88 9.02
N GLY A 431 -3.60 18.77 9.92
CA GLY A 431 -3.71 18.53 11.36
C GLY A 431 -5.13 18.18 11.80
N PRO A 432 -6.17 18.91 11.40
CA PRO A 432 -7.55 18.54 11.71
C PRO A 432 -7.98 17.20 11.14
N LEU A 433 -7.45 16.79 9.98
CA LEU A 433 -7.72 15.45 9.41
C LEU A 433 -7.10 14.37 10.27
N VAL A 434 -5.77 14.39 10.42
CA VAL A 434 -5.03 13.29 11.06
C VAL A 434 -5.28 13.15 12.56
N ASN A 435 -5.70 14.22 13.21
CA ASN A 435 -6.06 14.24 14.63
C ASN A 435 -7.57 14.10 14.90
N GLY A 436 -8.41 14.37 13.90
CA GLY A 436 -9.86 14.24 14.00
C GLY A 436 -10.43 12.96 13.40
N MET A 437 -9.59 12.09 12.83
CA MET A 437 -10.00 10.81 12.26
C MET A 437 -10.46 9.88 13.38
N ILE A 438 -11.77 9.88 13.63
CA ILE A 438 -12.40 8.91 14.51
C ILE A 438 -12.73 7.70 13.65
N ALA A 439 -11.93 6.64 13.81
CA ALA A 439 -12.25 5.38 13.18
C ALA A 439 -13.30 4.62 14.00
N PRO A 440 -14.03 3.70 13.38
CA PRO A 440 -14.85 2.74 14.11
C PRO A 440 -14.10 2.01 15.22
N CYS A 441 -12.77 1.97 15.15
CA CYS A 441 -11.87 1.33 16.12
C CYS A 441 -12.03 1.81 17.56
N ALA A 442 -12.39 3.06 17.77
CA ALA A 442 -12.72 3.61 19.09
C ALA A 442 -13.95 2.94 19.74
N TYR A 443 -14.77 2.27 18.92
CA TYR A 443 -16.04 1.62 19.32
C TYR A 443 -16.08 0.14 18.93
N TRP A 444 -14.91 -0.43 18.59
CA TRP A 444 -14.79 -1.79 18.09
C TRP A 444 -14.90 -2.78 19.26
N GLY A 445 -16.06 -3.39 19.43
CA GLY A 445 -16.32 -4.32 20.53
C GLY A 445 -15.84 -5.75 20.29
N ALA A 446 -15.08 -6.02 19.21
CA ALA A 446 -14.54 -7.35 18.97
C ALA A 446 -13.26 -7.60 19.79
N GLU A 447 -13.10 -8.82 20.28
CA GLU A 447 -11.90 -9.27 20.98
C GLU A 447 -10.67 -9.25 20.07
N ARG A 448 -9.49 -9.05 20.66
CA ARG A 448 -8.19 -9.14 20.02
C ARG A 448 -7.39 -10.25 20.71
N PRO A 449 -7.48 -11.49 20.23
CA PRO A 449 -6.98 -12.66 20.97
C PRO A 449 -5.46 -12.73 21.06
N GLU A 450 -4.73 -11.96 20.25
CA GLU A 450 -3.28 -12.05 20.19
C GLU A 450 -2.58 -10.72 20.57
N PRO A 451 -1.38 -10.81 21.20
CA PRO A 451 -0.62 -9.62 21.55
C PRO A 451 0.04 -8.97 20.32
N VAL A 452 0.51 -7.73 20.51
CA VAL A 452 1.37 -7.00 19.56
C VAL A 452 2.55 -7.86 19.10
N THR A 453 2.84 -7.88 17.81
CA THR A 453 4.05 -8.51 17.28
C THR A 453 5.26 -7.59 17.47
N VAL A 454 6.10 -7.91 18.44
CA VAL A 454 7.35 -7.18 18.63
C VAL A 454 8.36 -7.58 17.56
N ILE A 455 8.65 -6.66 16.64
CA ILE A 455 9.62 -6.89 15.56
C ILE A 455 11.03 -6.75 16.13
N ARG A 456 11.81 -7.83 16.08
CA ARG A 456 13.22 -7.87 16.46
C ARG A 456 13.90 -9.10 15.87
N ASN A 457 14.50 -9.01 14.71
CA ASN A 457 15.20 -10.13 14.07
C ASN A 457 16.35 -9.67 13.17
N ARG A 458 17.05 -10.63 12.54
CA ARG A 458 18.19 -10.41 11.65
C ARG A 458 17.96 -10.92 10.23
N VAL A 459 16.70 -11.16 9.85
CA VAL A 459 16.36 -11.59 8.49
C VAL A 459 16.85 -10.52 7.49
N PRO A 460 17.50 -10.91 6.39
CA PRO A 460 17.92 -9.98 5.35
C PRO A 460 16.71 -9.33 4.66
N VAL A 461 16.53 -8.02 4.80
CA VAL A 461 15.41 -7.24 4.24
C VAL A 461 15.96 -6.04 3.47
N LEU A 462 15.52 -5.85 2.23
CA LEU A 462 15.72 -4.59 1.51
C LEU A 462 14.54 -3.66 1.79
N MET A 463 14.81 -2.54 2.44
CA MET A 463 13.83 -1.52 2.75
C MET A 463 13.95 -0.34 1.81
N LEU A 464 12.83 0.18 1.34
CA LEU A 464 12.74 1.38 0.53
C LEU A 464 11.89 2.41 1.26
N GLN A 465 12.27 3.69 1.21
CA GLN A 465 11.50 4.77 1.83
C GLN A 465 11.69 6.08 1.10
N ALA A 466 10.61 6.78 0.75
CA ALA A 466 10.70 8.15 0.27
C ALA A 466 11.03 9.10 1.43
N ALA A 467 11.89 10.08 1.18
CA ALA A 467 12.31 11.06 2.22
C ALA A 467 11.12 11.92 2.73
N SER A 468 10.13 12.15 1.88
CA SER A 468 8.91 12.91 2.20
C SER A 468 7.81 12.10 2.92
N ASP A 469 7.97 10.79 2.99
CA ASP A 469 7.04 9.89 3.67
C ASP A 469 7.49 9.68 5.14
N ASN A 470 6.91 8.74 5.88
CA ASN A 470 7.26 8.48 7.28
C ASN A 470 8.67 7.88 7.44
N LEU A 471 9.71 8.64 7.04
CA LEU A 471 11.11 8.20 7.13
C LEU A 471 11.55 7.94 8.58
N ALA A 472 11.01 8.68 9.54
CA ALA A 472 11.32 8.48 10.96
C ALA A 472 10.86 7.09 11.43
N GLY A 473 9.63 6.70 11.10
CA GLY A 473 9.08 5.38 11.41
C GLY A 473 9.84 4.25 10.70
N ALA A 474 10.15 4.41 9.42
CA ALA A 474 10.96 3.45 8.68
C ALA A 474 12.35 3.22 9.31
N ARG A 475 12.99 4.28 9.82
CA ARG A 475 14.26 4.17 10.56
C ARG A 475 14.11 3.42 11.89
N VAL A 476 12.97 3.53 12.56
CA VAL A 476 12.69 2.71 13.76
C VAL A 476 12.60 1.23 13.36
N LEU A 477 11.83 0.89 12.33
CA LEU A 477 11.72 -0.49 11.84
C LEU A 477 13.08 -1.03 11.38
N HIS A 478 13.86 -0.23 10.63
CA HIS A 478 15.20 -0.59 10.18
C HIS A 478 16.13 -1.00 11.33
N ARG A 479 16.13 -0.23 12.43
CA ARG A 479 16.93 -0.60 13.62
C ARG A 479 16.45 -1.91 14.27
N ARG A 480 15.17 -2.23 14.18
CA ARG A 480 14.59 -3.47 14.73
C ARG A 480 14.85 -4.68 13.83
N LEU A 481 14.94 -4.49 12.52
CA LEU A 481 15.35 -5.47 11.53
C LEU A 481 16.87 -5.39 11.30
N ALA A 482 17.66 -5.91 12.23
CA ALA A 482 19.12 -5.74 12.24
C ALA A 482 19.84 -6.33 11.00
N GLY A 483 19.17 -7.18 10.21
CA GLY A 483 19.65 -7.70 8.91
C GLY A 483 19.28 -6.84 7.71
N SER A 484 18.54 -5.74 7.90
CA SER A 484 18.03 -4.93 6.79
C SER A 484 19.07 -3.97 6.21
N ARG A 485 18.74 -3.44 5.00
CA ARG A 485 19.39 -2.29 4.37
C ARG A 485 18.33 -1.32 3.91
N LEU A 486 18.53 -0.04 4.24
CA LEU A 486 17.60 1.04 3.92
C LEU A 486 18.09 1.85 2.72
N VAL A 487 17.26 1.90 1.68
CA VAL A 487 17.40 2.78 0.53
C VAL A 487 16.41 3.93 0.69
N THR A 488 16.90 5.13 0.90
CA THR A 488 16.08 6.34 0.95
C THR A 488 16.03 6.99 -0.43
N ALA A 489 14.86 7.42 -0.88
CA ALA A 489 14.70 8.17 -2.14
C ALA A 489 14.30 9.62 -1.85
N GLU A 490 15.04 10.58 -2.42
CA GLU A 490 14.76 12.03 -2.28
C GLU A 490 13.62 12.47 -3.21
N ILE A 491 12.44 11.87 -3.01
CA ILE A 491 11.24 12.15 -3.79
C ILE A 491 10.06 12.43 -2.88
N ARG A 492 9.04 13.10 -3.44
CA ARG A 492 7.73 13.23 -2.81
C ARG A 492 6.82 12.13 -3.35
N ALA A 493 6.68 11.06 -2.57
CA ALA A 493 5.93 9.87 -2.93
C ALA A 493 5.55 9.05 -1.69
N HIS A 494 4.53 8.21 -1.85
CA HIS A 494 4.28 7.02 -1.08
C HIS A 494 4.46 5.81 -2.01
N GLY A 495 5.37 4.90 -1.69
CA GLY A 495 5.92 3.91 -2.62
C GLY A 495 7.08 4.47 -3.45
N VAL A 496 8.19 3.73 -3.54
CA VAL A 496 9.42 4.13 -4.24
C VAL A 496 9.66 3.28 -5.47
N TYR A 497 9.50 1.97 -5.35
CA TYR A 497 9.80 1.01 -6.42
C TYR A 497 8.76 1.05 -7.54
N GLY A 498 9.23 1.04 -8.79
CA GLY A 498 8.37 0.85 -9.95
C GLY A 498 7.57 2.06 -10.40
N ARG A 499 7.78 3.22 -9.82
CA ARG A 499 7.01 4.43 -10.12
C ARG A 499 6.97 4.79 -11.60
N GLY A 500 8.07 4.57 -12.33
CA GLY A 500 8.12 4.83 -13.78
C GLY A 500 7.14 3.97 -14.58
N ALA A 501 6.91 2.73 -14.18
CA ALA A 501 5.95 1.84 -14.82
C ALA A 501 4.50 2.28 -14.58
N GLU A 502 4.25 2.99 -13.49
CA GLU A 502 2.94 3.53 -13.10
C GLU A 502 2.70 4.96 -13.62
N GLY A 503 3.64 5.51 -14.37
CA GLY A 503 3.57 6.88 -14.90
C GLY A 503 3.99 7.98 -13.91
N GLY A 504 4.59 7.59 -12.79
CA GLY A 504 5.23 8.49 -11.84
C GLY A 504 6.69 8.78 -12.19
N THR A 505 7.36 9.59 -11.36
CA THR A 505 8.79 9.88 -11.52
C THR A 505 9.62 8.63 -11.21
N PRO A 506 10.40 8.08 -12.16
CA PRO A 506 11.22 6.91 -11.91
C PRO A 506 12.29 7.17 -10.85
N VAL A 507 12.65 6.14 -10.08
CA VAL A 507 13.79 6.15 -9.16
C VAL A 507 14.76 5.04 -9.57
N PRO A 508 15.54 5.24 -10.66
CA PRO A 508 16.30 4.14 -11.27
C PRO A 508 17.31 3.48 -10.33
N CYS A 509 17.87 4.21 -9.35
CA CYS A 509 18.81 3.59 -8.41
C CYS A 509 18.11 2.66 -7.42
N ALA A 510 16.89 2.98 -6.97
CA ALA A 510 16.09 2.10 -6.12
C ALA A 510 15.60 0.89 -6.93
N ASP A 511 15.10 1.12 -8.16
CA ASP A 511 14.66 0.04 -9.06
C ASP A 511 15.80 -0.95 -9.33
N ARG A 512 17.02 -0.46 -9.60
CA ARG A 512 18.21 -1.33 -9.77
C ARG A 512 18.53 -2.12 -8.50
N ALA A 513 18.46 -1.52 -7.31
CA ALA A 513 18.75 -2.21 -6.06
C ALA A 513 17.77 -3.36 -5.80
N VAL A 514 16.46 -3.12 -6.00
CA VAL A 514 15.42 -4.15 -5.88
C VAL A 514 15.63 -5.26 -6.90
N ASN A 515 15.77 -4.90 -8.18
CA ASN A 515 15.94 -5.87 -9.25
C ASN A 515 17.22 -6.73 -9.07
N ALA A 516 18.33 -6.12 -8.68
CA ALA A 516 19.57 -6.86 -8.40
C ALA A 516 19.40 -7.82 -7.21
N TYR A 517 18.75 -7.37 -6.13
CA TYR A 517 18.50 -8.20 -4.97
C TYR A 517 17.57 -9.37 -5.31
N LEU A 518 16.44 -9.13 -5.97
CA LEU A 518 15.50 -10.18 -6.37
C LEU A 518 16.09 -11.11 -7.45
N ALA A 519 16.96 -10.63 -8.34
CA ALA A 519 17.67 -11.47 -9.31
C ALA A 519 18.66 -12.48 -8.67
N GLY A 520 18.88 -12.43 -7.38
CA GLY A 520 19.76 -13.34 -6.65
C GLY A 520 21.02 -12.69 -6.09
N GLY A 521 21.15 -11.34 -6.23
CA GLY A 521 22.24 -10.57 -5.65
C GLY A 521 22.20 -10.52 -4.11
N ARG A 522 23.25 -10.00 -3.51
CA ARG A 522 23.30 -9.69 -2.08
C ARG A 522 22.57 -8.38 -1.80
N LEU A 523 22.16 -8.15 -0.55
CA LEU A 523 21.78 -6.83 -0.09
C LEU A 523 22.93 -5.84 -0.35
N PRO A 524 22.63 -4.53 -0.56
CA PRO A 524 23.65 -3.48 -0.57
C PRO A 524 24.56 -3.59 0.66
N SER A 525 25.84 -3.28 0.49
CA SER A 525 26.82 -3.36 1.60
C SER A 525 26.52 -2.37 2.72
N ARG A 526 25.88 -1.25 2.38
CA ARG A 526 25.46 -0.18 3.30
C ARG A 526 24.13 0.41 2.86
N ASP A 527 23.52 1.16 3.77
CA ASP A 527 22.40 2.03 3.45
C ASP A 527 22.86 3.15 2.50
N PHE A 528 21.96 3.63 1.65
CA PHE A 528 22.26 4.72 0.73
C PHE A 528 21.02 5.52 0.35
N THR A 529 21.26 6.72 -0.20
CA THR A 529 20.21 7.61 -0.68
C THR A 529 20.22 7.67 -2.20
N CYS A 530 19.07 7.53 -2.82
CA CYS A 530 18.83 7.76 -4.24
C CYS A 530 18.45 9.23 -4.43
N PRO A 531 19.12 9.97 -5.33
CA PRO A 531 18.71 11.33 -5.66
C PRO A 531 17.30 11.32 -6.27
N GLY A 532 16.55 12.40 -6.04
CA GLY A 532 15.35 12.72 -6.79
C GLY A 532 15.67 12.99 -8.27
N ALA A 533 14.74 12.70 -9.17
CA ALA A 533 14.86 13.02 -10.59
C ALA A 533 14.48 14.49 -10.83
#